data_119bf4c68daf164139d878ff396cf626
#
_entry.id   119bf4c68daf164139d878ff396cf626
#
_cell.length_a   1.000
_cell.length_b   1.000
_cell.length_c   1.000
_cell.angle_alpha   90.00
_cell.angle_beta   90.00
_cell.angle_gamma   90.00
#
_symmetry.space_group_name_H-M   'P 1'
#
loop_
_entity.id
_entity.type
_entity.pdbx_description
1 polymer ?
#
loop_
_entity_poly.entity_id
_entity_poly.type
_entity_poly.pdbx_seq_one_letter_code
_entity_poly.pdbx_strand_id
1 'polypeptide(L)'
;MKTCRVCKEKFTPKYTTMQKTCADIECAIAWGKQVQAKNFKEETKRLKKISRENDKGYWKKKAQEVFNQWIRIRDANKPCISCGTLGPSQWHAGHYKTVGGHPELRFNEDNIHRQCAQCNNFKSGNITEYRPRLEYRIGLERLLALEGHHEPKKYTINDLKDIVTDYRKRIKDAKID
;
A
#
# COMPACT_ATOMS: atom_id res chain seq x y z
N MET A 1 39.37 24.75 -16.26
CA MET A 1 39.64 23.87 -15.09
C MET A 1 38.36 23.22 -14.60
N LYS A 2 38.44 22.01 -14.10
CA LYS A 2 37.29 21.25 -13.48
C LYS A 2 37.61 20.92 -12.03
N THR A 3 36.59 20.66 -11.24
CA THR A 3 36.75 20.21 -9.85
C THR A 3 36.68 18.69 -9.78
N CYS A 4 37.66 18.04 -9.18
CA CYS A 4 37.71 16.61 -8.95
C CYS A 4 36.48 16.16 -8.12
N ARG A 5 35.79 15.11 -8.56
CA ARG A 5 34.61 14.60 -7.84
C ARG A 5 34.95 13.92 -6.51
N VAL A 6 36.23 13.55 -6.30
CA VAL A 6 36.71 12.88 -5.09
C VAL A 6 37.39 13.86 -4.14
N CYS A 7 38.59 14.41 -4.48
CA CYS A 7 39.36 15.30 -3.59
C CYS A 7 38.88 16.76 -3.59
N LYS A 8 37.97 17.13 -4.51
CA LYS A 8 37.43 18.51 -4.70
C LYS A 8 38.45 19.55 -5.17
N GLU A 9 39.67 19.17 -5.47
CA GLU A 9 40.69 20.07 -6.03
C GLU A 9 40.39 20.39 -7.50
N LYS A 10 40.85 21.58 -7.93
CA LYS A 10 40.75 21.98 -9.33
C LYS A 10 41.84 21.33 -10.16
N PHE A 11 41.48 20.80 -11.33
CA PHE A 11 42.42 20.18 -12.28
C PHE A 11 42.09 20.55 -13.74
N THR A 12 43.09 20.40 -14.59
CA THR A 12 42.90 20.45 -16.05
C THR A 12 42.76 19.01 -16.57
N PRO A 13 41.70 18.70 -17.33
CA PRO A 13 41.53 17.37 -17.90
C PRO A 13 42.72 16.98 -18.79
N LYS A 14 43.35 15.84 -18.51
CA LYS A 14 44.54 15.35 -19.24
C LYS A 14 44.18 14.38 -20.35
N TYR A 15 43.14 13.55 -20.15
CA TYR A 15 42.81 12.44 -21.05
C TYR A 15 41.57 12.71 -21.91
N THR A 16 40.55 13.30 -21.38
CA THR A 16 39.30 13.60 -22.08
C THR A 16 38.56 14.76 -21.46
N THR A 17 37.81 15.52 -22.25
CA THR A 17 36.94 16.58 -21.75
C THR A 17 35.86 16.09 -20.81
N MET A 18 35.54 14.78 -20.80
CA MET A 18 34.55 14.15 -19.90
C MET A 18 35.14 13.68 -18.57
N GLN A 19 36.46 13.84 -18.34
CA GLN A 19 37.17 13.43 -17.13
C GLN A 19 36.51 14.02 -15.88
N LYS A 20 36.22 13.18 -14.87
CA LYS A 20 35.52 13.56 -13.63
C LYS A 20 36.42 13.67 -12.41
N THR A 21 37.64 13.12 -12.47
CA THR A 21 38.64 13.14 -11.40
C THR A 21 39.95 13.73 -11.88
N CYS A 22 40.79 14.21 -10.99
CA CYS A 22 42.19 14.58 -11.31
C CYS A 22 42.98 13.34 -11.82
N ALA A 23 44.25 13.55 -12.18
CA ALA A 23 45.07 12.43 -12.68
C ALA A 23 45.60 11.51 -11.56
N ASP A 24 45.26 11.78 -10.31
CA ASP A 24 45.57 10.95 -9.16
C ASP A 24 44.88 9.60 -9.23
N ILE A 25 45.66 8.52 -9.03
CA ILE A 25 45.18 7.12 -9.18
C ILE A 25 44.16 6.76 -8.08
N GLU A 26 44.34 7.27 -6.86
CA GLU A 26 43.41 6.99 -5.74
C GLU A 26 42.06 7.65 -6.00
N CYS A 27 42.05 8.86 -6.53
CA CYS A 27 40.84 9.56 -6.95
C CYS A 27 40.12 8.82 -8.09
N ALA A 28 40.87 8.26 -9.04
CA ALA A 28 40.28 7.48 -10.13
C ALA A 28 39.64 6.18 -9.62
N ILE A 29 40.34 5.46 -8.74
CA ILE A 29 39.84 4.22 -8.11
C ILE A 29 38.61 4.51 -7.24
N ALA A 30 38.67 5.53 -6.40
CA ALA A 30 37.56 5.88 -5.52
C ALA A 30 36.31 6.27 -6.32
N TRP A 31 36.48 7.04 -7.40
CA TRP A 31 35.40 7.39 -8.31
C TRP A 31 34.81 6.16 -9.01
N GLY A 32 35.65 5.25 -9.50
CA GLY A 32 35.22 3.99 -10.09
C GLY A 32 34.36 3.18 -9.14
N LYS A 33 34.78 3.02 -7.88
CA LYS A 33 34.00 2.33 -6.84
C LYS A 33 32.66 3.01 -6.59
N GLN A 34 32.63 4.34 -6.53
CA GLN A 34 31.36 5.09 -6.35
C GLN A 34 30.39 4.88 -7.51
N VAL A 35 30.88 4.91 -8.75
CA VAL A 35 30.07 4.67 -9.94
C VAL A 35 29.54 3.24 -9.96
N GLN A 36 30.40 2.26 -9.69
CA GLN A 36 30.00 0.86 -9.58
C GLN A 36 28.89 0.65 -8.53
N ALA A 37 29.07 1.18 -7.32
CA ALA A 37 28.08 1.08 -6.24
C ALA A 37 26.76 1.75 -6.63
N LYS A 38 26.80 2.90 -7.33
CA LYS A 38 25.61 3.56 -7.83
C LYS A 38 24.87 2.70 -8.86
N ASN A 39 25.60 2.22 -9.88
CA ASN A 39 25.02 1.38 -10.93
C ASN A 39 24.41 0.09 -10.37
N PHE A 40 25.08 -0.55 -9.40
CA PHE A 40 24.57 -1.73 -8.71
C PHE A 40 23.25 -1.43 -7.96
N LYS A 41 23.18 -0.29 -7.27
CA LYS A 41 21.93 0.13 -6.58
C LYS A 41 20.80 0.38 -7.57
N GLU A 42 21.09 1.05 -8.69
CA GLU A 42 20.07 1.34 -9.73
C GLU A 42 19.57 0.06 -10.39
N GLU A 43 20.47 -0.87 -10.73
CA GLU A 43 20.09 -2.16 -11.32
C GLU A 43 19.30 -3.03 -10.33
N THR A 44 19.72 -3.10 -9.07
CA THR A 44 18.97 -3.79 -8.03
C THR A 44 17.55 -3.22 -7.87
N LYS A 45 17.42 -1.89 -7.92
CA LYS A 45 16.11 -1.21 -7.85
C LYS A 45 15.24 -1.55 -9.05
N ARG A 46 15.83 -1.60 -10.25
CA ARG A 46 15.15 -1.97 -11.51
C ARG A 46 14.64 -3.41 -11.42
N LEU A 47 15.51 -4.36 -11.04
CA LEU A 47 15.14 -5.79 -10.92
C LEU A 47 14.04 -6.01 -9.89
N LYS A 48 14.11 -5.34 -8.72
CA LYS A 48 13.05 -5.38 -7.71
C LYS A 48 11.72 -4.82 -8.22
N LYS A 49 11.74 -3.77 -9.06
CA LYS A 49 10.53 -3.22 -9.68
C LYS A 49 9.90 -4.24 -10.62
N ILE A 50 10.69 -4.83 -11.52
CA ILE A 50 10.21 -5.86 -12.49
C ILE A 50 9.64 -7.07 -11.74
N SER A 51 10.33 -7.56 -10.71
CA SER A 51 9.85 -8.67 -9.89
C SER A 51 8.48 -8.37 -9.25
N ARG A 52 8.31 -7.17 -8.67
CA ARG A 52 7.03 -6.75 -8.06
C ARG A 52 5.89 -6.59 -9.06
N GLU A 53 6.19 -6.15 -10.29
CA GLU A 53 5.17 -5.96 -11.33
C GLU A 53 4.47 -7.26 -11.71
N ASN A 54 5.16 -8.40 -11.58
CA ASN A 54 4.66 -9.74 -11.89
C ASN A 54 4.29 -10.55 -10.63
N ASP A 55 4.39 -9.96 -9.44
CA ASP A 55 4.06 -10.63 -8.18
C ASP A 55 2.61 -10.33 -7.77
N LYS A 56 1.75 -11.34 -7.90
CA LYS A 56 0.34 -11.28 -7.48
C LYS A 56 0.20 -11.04 -5.97
N GLY A 57 1.10 -11.62 -5.14
CA GLY A 57 1.10 -11.43 -3.69
C GLY A 57 1.36 -9.99 -3.31
N TYR A 58 2.35 -9.36 -3.97
CA TYR A 58 2.64 -7.95 -3.82
C TYR A 58 1.43 -7.06 -4.14
N TRP A 59 0.76 -7.29 -5.29
CA TRP A 59 -0.39 -6.49 -5.68
C TRP A 59 -1.60 -6.72 -4.78
N LYS A 60 -1.82 -7.97 -4.33
CA LYS A 60 -2.89 -8.29 -3.37
C LYS A 60 -2.72 -7.55 -2.04
N LYS A 61 -1.49 -7.55 -1.50
CA LYS A 61 -1.15 -6.78 -0.29
C LYS A 61 -1.35 -5.28 -0.52
N LYS A 62 -0.89 -4.77 -1.66
CA LYS A 62 -0.99 -3.34 -2.02
C LYS A 62 -2.44 -2.89 -2.16
N ALA A 63 -3.28 -3.68 -2.83
CA ALA A 63 -4.71 -3.42 -2.95
C ALA A 63 -5.39 -3.38 -1.57
N GLN A 64 -5.07 -4.35 -0.68
CA GLN A 64 -5.61 -4.38 0.67
C GLN A 64 -5.22 -3.15 1.51
N GLU A 65 -3.97 -2.71 1.42
CA GLU A 65 -3.48 -1.52 2.13
C GLU A 65 -4.27 -0.27 1.72
N VAL A 66 -4.40 -0.05 0.41
CA VAL A 66 -5.08 1.14 -0.14
C VAL A 66 -6.58 1.07 0.14
N PHE A 67 -7.20 -0.08 -0.04
CA PHE A 67 -8.61 -0.29 0.26
C PHE A 67 -8.92 -0.06 1.75
N ASN A 68 -8.13 -0.61 2.65
CA ASN A 68 -8.28 -0.40 4.09
C ASN A 68 -8.10 1.07 4.49
N GLN A 69 -7.20 1.79 3.81
CA GLN A 69 -7.02 3.23 4.00
C GLN A 69 -8.29 3.99 3.60
N TRP A 70 -8.86 3.67 2.44
CA TRP A 70 -10.12 4.24 1.98
C TRP A 70 -11.25 4.02 2.99
N ILE A 71 -11.46 2.79 3.46
CA ILE A 71 -12.51 2.48 4.46
C ILE A 71 -12.36 3.34 5.71
N ARG A 72 -11.13 3.53 6.21
CA ARG A 72 -10.90 4.39 7.39
C ARG A 72 -11.22 5.86 7.12
N ILE A 73 -11.00 6.34 5.91
CA ILE A 73 -11.35 7.71 5.48
C ILE A 73 -12.87 7.82 5.30
N ARG A 74 -13.49 6.92 4.52
CA ARG A 74 -14.94 6.88 4.29
C ARG A 74 -15.74 6.91 5.60
N ASP A 75 -15.24 6.19 6.61
CA ASP A 75 -15.92 6.04 7.89
C ASP A 75 -15.29 6.91 9.02
N ALA A 76 -14.52 7.96 8.68
CA ALA A 76 -13.75 8.75 9.64
C ALA A 76 -14.61 9.31 10.80
N ASN A 77 -15.83 9.74 10.50
CA ASN A 77 -16.77 10.33 11.45
C ASN A 77 -17.80 9.33 12.02
N LYS A 78 -17.64 8.03 11.70
CA LYS A 78 -18.57 6.99 12.17
C LYS A 78 -17.98 6.24 13.37
N PRO A 79 -18.84 5.80 14.30
CA PRO A 79 -18.41 4.98 15.44
C PRO A 79 -17.92 3.60 14.97
N CYS A 80 -17.25 2.89 15.88
CA CYS A 80 -16.91 1.49 15.69
C CYS A 80 -18.13 0.69 15.29
N ILE A 81 -18.04 -0.04 14.18
CA ILE A 81 -19.17 -0.80 13.65
C ILE A 81 -19.67 -1.88 14.63
N SER A 82 -18.81 -2.41 15.49
CA SER A 82 -19.21 -3.45 16.45
C SER A 82 -19.65 -2.89 17.79
N CYS A 83 -18.85 -2.07 18.47
CA CYS A 83 -19.18 -1.63 19.84
C CYS A 83 -19.72 -0.21 19.94
N GLY A 84 -19.76 0.55 18.85
CA GLY A 84 -20.30 1.92 18.84
C GLY A 84 -19.40 2.98 19.45
N THR A 85 -18.19 2.67 19.92
CA THR A 85 -17.27 3.67 20.49
C THR A 85 -16.77 4.65 19.43
N LEU A 86 -16.55 5.91 19.85
CA LEU A 86 -16.01 6.99 19.01
C LEU A 86 -14.54 7.30 19.33
N GLY A 87 -14.01 6.88 20.48
CA GLY A 87 -12.76 7.36 21.05
C GLY A 87 -11.58 6.39 21.16
N PRO A 88 -11.41 5.31 20.36
CA PRO A 88 -10.22 4.48 20.47
C PRO A 88 -9.00 5.16 19.83
N SER A 89 -7.81 4.82 20.35
CA SER A 89 -6.53 5.30 19.82
C SER A 89 -6.17 4.71 18.46
N GLN A 90 -6.72 3.56 18.08
CA GLN A 90 -6.38 2.85 16.87
C GLN A 90 -7.61 2.31 16.13
N TRP A 91 -7.64 2.55 14.80
CA TRP A 91 -8.71 2.17 13.90
C TRP A 91 -8.25 1.19 12.82
N HIS A 92 -9.05 0.16 12.61
CA HIS A 92 -8.88 -0.85 11.57
C HIS A 92 -10.03 -0.80 10.55
N ALA A 93 -9.80 -1.40 9.40
CA ALA A 93 -10.84 -1.79 8.45
C ALA A 93 -11.21 -3.24 8.77
N GLY A 94 -12.29 -3.43 9.52
CA GLY A 94 -12.76 -4.75 9.97
C GLY A 94 -13.72 -5.37 8.98
N HIS A 95 -13.51 -6.66 8.65
CA HIS A 95 -14.36 -7.43 7.78
C HIS A 95 -15.47 -8.10 8.57
N TYR A 96 -16.71 -8.02 8.08
CA TYR A 96 -17.84 -8.79 8.61
C TYR A 96 -17.69 -10.27 8.26
N LYS A 97 -17.62 -10.62 6.99
CA LYS A 97 -17.22 -11.95 6.50
C LYS A 97 -15.71 -11.99 6.34
N THR A 98 -15.07 -12.96 6.98
CA THR A 98 -13.59 -13.02 7.00
C THR A 98 -13.00 -13.24 5.62
N VAL A 99 -11.84 -12.68 5.36
CA VAL A 99 -11.14 -12.82 4.08
C VAL A 99 -10.72 -14.27 3.79
N GLY A 100 -10.51 -15.07 4.84
CA GLY A 100 -10.15 -16.48 4.71
C GLY A 100 -11.34 -17.34 4.26
N GLY A 101 -12.51 -17.09 4.83
CA GLY A 101 -13.75 -17.82 4.47
C GLY A 101 -14.42 -17.27 3.22
N HIS A 102 -14.28 -15.98 2.95
CA HIS A 102 -14.96 -15.28 1.85
C HIS A 102 -13.97 -14.39 1.07
N PRO A 103 -13.03 -14.98 0.33
CA PRO A 103 -12.03 -14.21 -0.43
C PRO A 103 -12.65 -13.34 -1.54
N GLU A 104 -13.83 -13.70 -2.05
CA GLU A 104 -14.60 -12.93 -3.02
C GLU A 104 -15.10 -11.61 -2.46
N LEU A 105 -15.38 -11.52 -1.16
CA LEU A 105 -15.83 -10.32 -0.46
C LEU A 105 -14.68 -9.43 0.07
N ARG A 106 -13.43 -9.78 -0.27
CA ARG A 106 -12.22 -9.09 0.21
C ARG A 106 -12.23 -7.59 -0.02
N PHE A 107 -12.77 -7.14 -1.14
CA PHE A 107 -12.82 -5.73 -1.53
C PHE A 107 -14.26 -5.24 -1.71
N ASN A 108 -15.21 -5.87 -1.03
CA ASN A 108 -16.60 -5.42 -0.99
C ASN A 108 -16.76 -4.36 0.10
N GLU A 109 -17.22 -3.16 -0.26
CA GLU A 109 -17.35 -2.03 0.68
C GLU A 109 -18.44 -2.26 1.75
N ASP A 110 -19.44 -3.09 1.48
CA ASP A 110 -20.47 -3.47 2.45
C ASP A 110 -19.95 -4.47 3.49
N ASN A 111 -18.93 -5.24 3.13
CA ASN A 111 -18.30 -6.20 4.00
C ASN A 111 -17.31 -5.57 4.99
N ILE A 112 -16.89 -4.33 4.76
CA ILE A 112 -15.75 -3.76 5.48
C ILE A 112 -16.07 -2.37 6.01
N HIS A 113 -15.91 -2.20 7.33
CA HIS A 113 -16.19 -0.93 8.01
C HIS A 113 -15.12 -0.60 9.04
N ARG A 114 -15.08 0.68 9.44
CA ARG A 114 -14.20 1.16 10.51
C ARG A 114 -14.52 0.46 11.82
N GLN A 115 -13.51 -0.17 12.42
CA GLN A 115 -13.62 -0.94 13.65
C GLN A 115 -12.47 -0.59 14.60
N CYS A 116 -12.71 -0.51 15.91
CA CYS A 116 -11.65 -0.28 16.88
C CYS A 116 -10.74 -1.53 17.01
N ALA A 117 -9.49 -1.32 17.41
CA ALA A 117 -8.52 -2.41 17.58
C ALA A 117 -9.01 -3.48 18.56
N GLN A 118 -9.70 -3.06 19.64
CA GLN A 118 -10.27 -3.97 20.63
C GLN A 118 -11.26 -4.96 20.01
N CYS A 119 -12.21 -4.50 19.19
CA CYS A 119 -13.16 -5.38 18.53
C CYS A 119 -12.50 -6.21 17.41
N ASN A 120 -11.65 -5.59 16.59
CA ASN A 120 -11.07 -6.25 15.44
C ASN A 120 -10.05 -7.33 15.80
N ASN A 121 -9.13 -7.04 16.75
CA ASN A 121 -8.00 -7.93 17.05
C ASN A 121 -8.29 -8.86 18.23
N PHE A 122 -8.92 -8.33 19.30
CA PHE A 122 -9.04 -9.06 20.57
C PHE A 122 -10.39 -9.77 20.75
N LYS A 123 -11.42 -9.38 19.97
CA LYS A 123 -12.75 -9.99 20.01
C LYS A 123 -13.11 -10.66 18.67
N SER A 124 -12.12 -11.08 17.88
CA SER A 124 -12.32 -11.77 16.59
C SER A 124 -13.33 -11.09 15.67
N GLY A 125 -13.28 -9.76 15.59
CA GLY A 125 -14.23 -8.95 14.82
C GLY A 125 -15.51 -8.59 15.59
N ASN A 126 -15.77 -9.20 16.75
CA ASN A 126 -16.99 -8.98 17.56
C ASN A 126 -18.28 -9.04 16.71
N ILE A 127 -18.46 -10.14 16.00
CA ILE A 127 -19.45 -10.33 14.92
C ILE A 127 -20.89 -10.23 15.46
N THR A 128 -21.16 -10.70 16.67
CA THR A 128 -22.47 -10.61 17.33
C THR A 128 -22.98 -9.17 17.40
N GLU A 129 -22.10 -8.25 17.78
CA GLU A 129 -22.41 -6.81 17.84
C GLU A 129 -22.27 -6.12 16.46
N TYR A 130 -21.46 -6.70 15.57
CA TYR A 130 -21.25 -6.15 14.22
C TYR A 130 -22.52 -6.25 13.40
N ARG A 131 -23.16 -7.44 13.37
CA ARG A 131 -24.31 -7.75 12.50
C ARG A 131 -25.47 -6.74 12.64
N PRO A 132 -26.03 -6.48 13.83
CA PRO A 132 -27.18 -5.57 13.95
C PRO A 132 -26.82 -4.12 13.58
N ARG A 133 -25.60 -3.69 13.85
CA ARG A 133 -25.12 -2.35 13.45
C ARG A 133 -24.83 -2.26 11.96
N LEU A 134 -24.43 -3.36 11.34
CA LEU A 134 -24.25 -3.44 9.90
C LEU A 134 -25.61 -3.36 9.21
N GLU A 135 -26.61 -4.09 9.68
CA GLU A 135 -27.99 -4.01 9.19
C GLU A 135 -28.51 -2.58 9.24
N TYR A 136 -28.34 -1.88 10.37
CA TYR A 136 -28.69 -0.47 10.50
C TYR A 136 -27.97 0.43 9.50
N ARG A 137 -26.70 0.11 9.16
CA ARG A 137 -25.83 0.93 8.30
C ARG A 137 -26.09 0.76 6.82
N ILE A 138 -26.32 -0.46 6.36
CA ILE A 138 -26.46 -0.80 4.93
C ILE A 138 -27.88 -1.27 4.54
N GLY A 139 -28.73 -1.53 5.51
CA GLY A 139 -30.09 -2.08 5.30
C GLY A 139 -30.08 -3.61 5.22
N LEU A 140 -31.26 -4.20 5.52
CA LEU A 140 -31.45 -5.65 5.57
C LEU A 140 -31.18 -6.33 4.22
N GLU A 141 -31.63 -5.73 3.12
CA GLU A 141 -31.47 -6.29 1.77
C GLU A 141 -29.98 -6.50 1.43
N ARG A 142 -29.14 -5.47 1.64
CA ARG A 142 -27.69 -5.55 1.38
C ARG A 142 -26.98 -6.48 2.36
N LEU A 143 -27.46 -6.57 3.61
CA LEU A 143 -26.93 -7.52 4.57
C LEU A 143 -27.23 -8.96 4.14
N LEU A 144 -28.47 -9.28 3.75
CA LEU A 144 -28.85 -10.59 3.28
C LEU A 144 -28.11 -10.97 1.97
N ALA A 145 -27.94 -10.01 1.06
CA ALA A 145 -27.10 -10.21 -0.12
C ALA A 145 -25.66 -10.55 0.26
N LEU A 146 -25.09 -9.86 1.28
CA LEU A 146 -23.75 -10.13 1.77
C LEU A 146 -23.61 -11.49 2.48
N GLU A 147 -24.68 -11.95 3.13
CA GLU A 147 -24.73 -13.24 3.84
C GLU A 147 -25.08 -14.42 2.91
N GLY A 148 -25.60 -14.12 1.72
CA GLY A 148 -26.00 -15.11 0.72
C GLY A 148 -24.83 -15.83 0.06
N HIS A 149 -25.14 -16.60 -0.96
CA HIS A 149 -24.14 -17.30 -1.77
C HIS A 149 -23.38 -16.34 -2.66
N HIS A 150 -22.08 -16.51 -2.75
CA HIS A 150 -21.20 -15.73 -3.63
C HIS A 150 -20.32 -16.66 -4.46
N GLU A 151 -20.26 -16.41 -5.76
CA GLU A 151 -19.34 -17.13 -6.64
C GLU A 151 -17.88 -16.84 -6.28
N PRO A 152 -17.03 -17.87 -6.23
CA PRO A 152 -15.61 -17.69 -5.91
C PRO A 152 -14.93 -16.74 -6.89
N LYS A 153 -14.33 -15.65 -6.38
CA LYS A 153 -13.62 -14.66 -7.19
C LYS A 153 -12.11 -14.81 -7.07
N LYS A 154 -11.45 -15.07 -8.20
CA LYS A 154 -9.99 -15.11 -8.31
C LYS A 154 -9.51 -13.79 -8.94
N TYR A 155 -8.99 -12.89 -8.14
CA TYR A 155 -8.42 -11.63 -8.63
C TYR A 155 -7.18 -11.89 -9.47
N THR A 156 -7.09 -11.29 -10.65
CA THR A 156 -5.89 -11.21 -11.48
C THR A 156 -4.97 -10.08 -10.99
N ILE A 157 -3.74 -10.00 -11.51
CA ILE A 157 -2.85 -8.87 -11.22
C ILE A 157 -3.45 -7.55 -11.73
N ASN A 158 -4.13 -7.58 -12.88
CA ASN A 158 -4.76 -6.38 -13.44
C ASN A 158 -5.93 -5.90 -12.56
N ASP A 159 -6.82 -6.80 -12.12
CA ASP A 159 -7.89 -6.44 -11.18
C ASP A 159 -7.33 -5.76 -9.92
N LEU A 160 -6.22 -6.28 -9.39
CA LEU A 160 -5.59 -5.72 -8.20
C LEU A 160 -4.95 -4.34 -8.46
N LYS A 161 -4.38 -4.12 -9.63
CA LYS A 161 -3.87 -2.82 -10.07
C LYS A 161 -4.99 -1.79 -10.24
N ASP A 162 -6.11 -2.21 -10.81
CA ASP A 162 -7.30 -1.37 -10.99
C ASP A 162 -7.89 -0.94 -9.64
N ILE A 163 -8.01 -1.87 -8.69
CA ILE A 163 -8.39 -1.58 -7.30
C ILE A 163 -7.43 -0.54 -6.67
N VAL A 164 -6.11 -0.72 -6.82
CA VAL A 164 -5.13 0.24 -6.27
C VAL A 164 -5.31 1.62 -6.90
N THR A 165 -5.56 1.70 -8.19
CA THR A 165 -5.69 2.97 -8.92
C THR A 165 -6.97 3.68 -8.53
N ASP A 166 -8.12 2.98 -8.52
CA ASP A 166 -9.43 3.54 -8.18
C ASP A 166 -9.43 4.08 -6.74
N TYR A 167 -9.04 3.26 -5.77
CA TYR A 167 -9.07 3.70 -4.38
C TYR A 167 -8.03 4.77 -4.04
N ARG A 168 -6.89 4.83 -4.74
CA ARG A 168 -5.97 5.97 -4.61
C ARG A 168 -6.58 7.28 -5.10
N LYS A 169 -7.33 7.23 -6.21
CA LYS A 169 -8.07 8.38 -6.71
C LYS A 169 -9.09 8.84 -5.68
N ARG A 170 -9.95 7.94 -5.18
CA ARG A 170 -10.96 8.28 -4.14
C ARG A 170 -10.33 8.86 -2.87
N ILE A 171 -9.18 8.32 -2.42
CA ILE A 171 -8.44 8.84 -1.26
C ILE A 171 -7.91 10.26 -1.53
N LYS A 172 -7.45 10.54 -2.75
CA LYS A 172 -6.99 11.88 -3.13
C LYS A 172 -8.14 12.87 -3.14
N ASP A 173 -9.25 12.50 -3.77
CA ASP A 173 -10.43 13.34 -3.90
C ASP A 173 -11.03 13.70 -2.51
N ALA A 174 -11.13 12.70 -1.61
CA ALA A 174 -11.61 12.90 -0.23
C ALA A 174 -10.68 13.71 0.71
N LYS A 175 -9.50 14.11 0.28
CA LYS A 175 -8.58 14.99 1.04
C LYS A 175 -8.61 16.45 0.58
N ILE A 176 -9.33 16.73 -0.49
CA ILE A 176 -9.45 18.06 -1.08
C ILE A 176 -10.70 18.76 -0.55
N ASP A 177 -11.68 17.96 -0.09
CA ASP A 177 -12.90 18.42 0.60
C ASP A 177 -12.63 18.57 2.13
#